data_1b4fddba892bfeab664e2d87489f480c
#
_entry.id   1b4fddba892bfeab664e2d87489f480c
#
_cell.length_a   1.000
_cell.length_b   1.000
_cell.length_c   1.000
_cell.angle_alpha   90.00
_cell.angle_beta   90.00
_cell.angle_gamma   90.00
#
_symmetry.space_group_name_H-M   'P 1'
#
loop_
_entity.id
_entity.type
_entity.pdbx_description
1 polymer ?
#
loop_
_entity_poly.entity_id
_entity_poly.type
_entity_poly.pdbx_seq_one_letter_code
_entity_poly.pdbx_strand_id
1 'polypeptide(L)'
;VFKYFPTNYVWNLSVDLSIEMGARIGEIEEMCAPLQEAAKAPDVAGTIAFRETWVTMADKLIGLAVEDEARGRLISAGDKLIRASNYLITAERLQAHGSEGRVALYKRFLDAFLKGLALSGSSASRVELPYVDTHLSALYVPAKGVNGPAPLLVQVNGLDSTKEMKFLVGLPAWLAERGVASLIVDQPGTGEALRLQGLTARYDSEHWASRIVDWLEQQPDVDPKRIGMEGVSLGGYYCPRAVAFEPRFACGVVWGANHDWRDVQKKRLAKEGNFPVPHYWNHVRWVWGAKDMDDFMALAEQVHLDGILDRIRVPFLVTHGEKDSQIPLHWAQATYDQLINSPRRELKIFDGRTGGVQHSSFDNSANAGAYIADWVAEVLGGRTAAVN
;
A
#
# COMPACT_ATOMS: atom_id res chain seq x y z
N VAL A 1 -5.64 18.67 -6.19
CA VAL A 1 -4.37 17.95 -6.19
C VAL A 1 -3.23 18.95 -6.21
N PHE A 2 -2.30 18.81 -5.28
CA PHE A 2 -1.05 19.56 -5.29
C PHE A 2 -0.22 19.15 -6.52
N LYS A 3 0.20 20.09 -7.35
CA LYS A 3 0.93 19.82 -8.59
C LYS A 3 2.31 20.47 -8.54
N TYR A 4 3.26 19.77 -7.93
CA TYR A 4 4.64 20.23 -7.88
C TYR A 4 5.35 20.10 -9.24
N PHE A 5 5.07 19.00 -9.96
CA PHE A 5 5.55 18.73 -11.32
C PHE A 5 4.37 18.67 -12.29
N PRO A 6 3.88 19.82 -12.82
CA PRO A 6 2.62 19.88 -13.58
C PRO A 6 2.58 19.01 -14.83
N THR A 7 3.76 18.74 -15.43
CA THR A 7 3.91 17.97 -16.67
C THR A 7 4.33 16.51 -16.44
N ASN A 8 4.59 16.09 -15.20
CA ASN A 8 5.03 14.74 -14.88
C ASN A 8 4.11 14.13 -13.80
N TYR A 9 3.12 13.38 -14.25
CA TYR A 9 2.14 12.74 -13.36
C TYR A 9 2.78 11.82 -12.33
N VAL A 10 3.75 10.98 -12.74
CA VAL A 10 4.38 9.98 -11.87
C VAL A 10 5.18 10.65 -10.75
N TRP A 11 5.93 11.70 -11.07
CA TRP A 11 6.69 12.43 -10.07
C TRP A 11 5.78 13.20 -9.13
N ASN A 12 4.71 13.80 -9.66
CA ASN A 12 3.73 14.49 -8.82
C ASN A 12 3.03 13.52 -7.86
N LEU A 13 2.59 12.36 -8.36
CA LEU A 13 2.02 11.29 -7.54
C LEU A 13 3.01 10.85 -6.44
N SER A 14 4.30 10.75 -6.74
CA SER A 14 5.33 10.36 -5.77
C SER A 14 5.54 11.41 -4.68
N VAL A 15 5.45 12.70 -5.03
CA VAL A 15 5.47 13.81 -4.06
C VAL A 15 4.22 13.77 -3.17
N ASP A 16 3.03 13.66 -3.76
CA ASP A 16 1.76 13.60 -3.02
C ASP A 16 1.76 12.42 -2.05
N LEU A 17 2.15 11.23 -2.51
CA LEU A 17 2.24 10.04 -1.67
C LEU A 17 3.29 10.20 -0.54
N SER A 18 4.44 10.82 -0.83
CA SER A 18 5.45 11.09 0.21
C SER A 18 4.93 12.06 1.28
N ILE A 19 4.12 13.07 0.90
CA ILE A 19 3.45 13.97 1.84
C ILE A 19 2.46 13.18 2.72
N GLU A 20 1.64 12.32 2.14
CA GLU A 20 0.72 11.45 2.89
C GLU A 20 1.46 10.50 3.85
N MET A 21 2.68 10.07 3.51
CA MET A 21 3.58 9.30 4.37
C MET A 21 4.38 10.15 5.39
N GLY A 22 4.05 11.44 5.54
CA GLY A 22 4.62 12.32 6.58
C GLY A 22 5.84 13.15 6.16
N ALA A 23 6.10 13.32 4.86
CA ALA A 23 7.11 14.28 4.39
C ALA A 23 6.79 15.70 4.80
N ARG A 24 7.82 16.53 4.92
CA ARG A 24 7.70 17.95 5.27
C ARG A 24 7.82 18.84 4.03
N ILE A 25 6.91 19.79 3.87
CA ILE A 25 6.86 20.67 2.69
C ILE A 25 8.21 21.37 2.43
N GLY A 26 8.91 21.85 3.47
CA GLY A 26 10.23 22.45 3.31
C GLY A 26 11.29 21.48 2.80
N GLU A 27 11.24 20.20 3.21
CA GLU A 27 12.13 19.15 2.73
C GLU A 27 11.77 18.76 1.27
N ILE A 28 10.47 18.71 0.94
CA ILE A 28 9.99 18.51 -0.44
C ILE A 28 10.50 19.65 -1.35
N GLU A 29 10.40 20.89 -0.92
CA GLU A 29 10.90 22.04 -1.68
C GLU A 29 12.41 21.93 -1.92
N GLU A 30 13.21 21.62 -0.89
CA GLU A 30 14.65 21.45 -1.00
C GLU A 30 15.02 20.32 -2.01
N MET A 31 14.29 19.18 -1.99
CA MET A 31 14.53 18.06 -2.89
C MET A 31 14.07 18.33 -4.32
N CYS A 32 12.93 18.99 -4.50
CA CYS A 32 12.24 19.01 -5.78
C CYS A 32 12.47 20.30 -6.58
N ALA A 33 12.83 21.42 -5.94
CA ALA A 33 13.11 22.67 -6.67
C ALA A 33 14.19 22.51 -7.75
N PRO A 34 15.33 21.82 -7.49
CA PRO A 34 16.35 21.61 -8.52
C PRO A 34 15.92 20.65 -9.65
N LEU A 35 14.79 19.94 -9.49
CA LEU A 35 14.36 18.89 -10.42
C LEU A 35 13.37 19.36 -11.49
N GLN A 36 12.99 20.64 -11.53
CA GLN A 36 11.97 21.14 -12.47
C GLN A 36 12.30 20.87 -13.93
N GLU A 37 13.57 21.01 -14.34
CA GLU A 37 14.01 20.69 -15.71
C GLU A 37 14.16 19.18 -15.93
N ALA A 38 14.67 18.44 -14.95
CA ALA A 38 14.80 16.99 -15.02
C ALA A 38 13.43 16.29 -15.15
N ALA A 39 12.38 16.86 -14.57
CA ALA A 39 11.00 16.34 -14.67
C ALA A 39 10.44 16.36 -16.11
N LYS A 40 11.06 17.12 -17.01
CA LYS A 40 10.74 17.17 -18.46
C LYS A 40 11.56 16.20 -19.29
N ALA A 41 12.61 15.59 -18.72
CA ALA A 41 13.53 14.69 -19.41
C ALA A 41 12.93 13.28 -19.60
N PRO A 42 13.47 12.47 -20.57
CA PRO A 42 13.13 11.06 -20.68
C PRO A 42 13.40 10.30 -19.36
N ASP A 43 12.57 9.30 -19.06
CA ASP A 43 12.47 8.58 -17.79
C ASP A 43 13.80 8.18 -17.13
N VAL A 44 14.79 7.69 -17.89
CA VAL A 44 16.05 7.18 -17.31
C VAL A 44 16.88 8.27 -16.64
N ALA A 45 17.19 9.35 -17.37
CA ALA A 45 18.04 10.43 -16.86
C ALA A 45 17.34 11.18 -15.71
N GLY A 46 16.04 11.44 -15.87
CA GLY A 46 15.24 12.11 -14.83
C GLY A 46 15.17 11.32 -13.54
N THR A 47 14.95 10.01 -13.60
CA THR A 47 14.84 9.18 -12.38
C THR A 47 16.17 9.04 -11.65
N ILE A 48 17.31 9.14 -12.29
CA ILE A 48 18.62 9.21 -11.63
C ILE A 48 18.74 10.52 -10.83
N ALA A 49 18.45 11.67 -11.44
CA ALA A 49 18.48 12.96 -10.74
C ALA A 49 17.51 13.00 -9.56
N PHE A 50 16.29 12.46 -9.73
CA PHE A 50 15.31 12.33 -8.67
C PHE A 50 15.88 11.50 -7.50
N ARG A 51 16.45 10.31 -7.80
CA ARG A 51 17.07 9.46 -6.78
C ARG A 51 18.14 10.20 -5.98
N GLU A 52 19.02 10.91 -6.67
CA GLU A 52 20.15 11.60 -6.02
C GLU A 52 19.71 12.66 -5.03
N THR A 53 18.75 13.52 -5.38
CA THR A 53 18.27 14.55 -4.46
C THR A 53 17.52 13.97 -3.27
N TRP A 54 16.68 12.97 -3.47
CA TRP A 54 15.92 12.33 -2.40
C TRP A 54 16.81 11.52 -1.45
N VAL A 55 17.82 10.84 -1.98
CA VAL A 55 18.82 10.13 -1.17
C VAL A 55 19.67 11.12 -0.38
N THR A 56 20.07 12.24 -0.97
CA THR A 56 20.82 13.31 -0.27
C THR A 56 20.05 13.84 0.95
N MET A 57 18.76 14.08 0.80
CA MET A 57 17.92 14.51 1.93
C MET A 57 17.80 13.41 3.00
N ALA A 58 17.62 12.16 2.59
CA ALA A 58 17.59 11.03 3.53
C ALA A 58 18.91 10.92 4.31
N ASP A 59 20.06 11.07 3.65
CA ASP A 59 21.38 11.04 4.29
C ASP A 59 21.57 12.20 5.28
N LYS A 60 21.08 13.39 4.94
CA LYS A 60 21.04 14.54 5.86
C LYS A 60 20.25 14.22 7.13
N LEU A 61 19.06 13.62 6.99
CA LEU A 61 18.22 13.24 8.14
C LEU A 61 18.85 12.12 8.97
N ILE A 62 19.48 11.13 8.35
CA ILE A 62 20.20 10.05 9.02
C ILE A 62 21.38 10.63 9.84
N GLY A 63 22.15 11.56 9.27
CA GLY A 63 23.21 12.26 9.98
C GLY A 63 22.71 13.01 11.22
N LEU A 64 21.61 13.75 11.08
CA LEU A 64 20.97 14.45 12.21
C LEU A 64 20.40 13.47 13.25
N ALA A 65 19.91 12.30 12.83
CA ALA A 65 19.48 11.26 13.76
C ALA A 65 20.63 10.70 14.60
N VAL A 66 21.80 10.47 13.98
CA VAL A 66 23.02 10.05 14.70
C VAL A 66 23.44 11.08 15.75
N GLU A 67 23.36 12.39 15.44
CA GLU A 67 23.64 13.44 16.41
C GLU A 67 22.64 13.43 17.59
N ASP A 68 21.37 13.19 17.34
CA ASP A 68 20.34 13.09 18.38
C ASP A 68 20.55 11.85 19.26
N GLU A 69 20.88 10.69 18.65
CA GLU A 69 21.20 9.47 19.40
C GLU A 69 22.40 9.71 20.35
N ALA A 70 23.46 10.36 19.87
CA ALA A 70 24.64 10.70 20.70
C ALA A 70 24.30 11.59 21.91
N ARG A 71 23.17 12.31 21.82
CA ARG A 71 22.66 13.18 22.92
C ARG A 71 21.54 12.50 23.73
N GLY A 72 21.23 11.22 23.48
CA GLY A 72 20.14 10.50 24.15
C GLY A 72 18.73 10.92 23.73
N ARG A 73 18.57 11.63 22.60
CA ARG A 73 17.29 12.13 22.09
C ARG A 73 16.63 11.11 21.14
N LEU A 74 16.33 9.94 21.67
CA LEU A 74 15.96 8.77 20.87
C LEU A 74 14.68 8.98 20.06
N ILE A 75 13.64 9.63 20.62
CA ILE A 75 12.39 9.91 19.91
C ILE A 75 12.66 10.82 18.69
N SER A 76 13.43 11.87 18.85
CA SER A 76 13.79 12.78 17.75
C SER A 76 14.63 12.10 16.68
N ALA A 77 15.51 11.18 17.07
CA ALA A 77 16.27 10.35 16.14
C ALA A 77 15.34 9.42 15.36
N GLY A 78 14.41 8.75 16.04
CA GLY A 78 13.40 7.88 15.44
C GLY A 78 12.55 8.60 14.40
N ASP A 79 12.03 9.78 14.72
CA ASP A 79 11.24 10.61 13.78
C ASP A 79 12.01 10.97 12.51
N LYS A 80 13.30 11.29 12.62
CA LYS A 80 14.16 11.59 11.47
C LYS A 80 14.39 10.36 10.61
N LEU A 81 14.64 9.21 11.22
CA LEU A 81 14.83 7.95 10.51
C LEU A 81 13.57 7.50 9.78
N ILE A 82 12.39 7.66 10.35
CA ILE A 82 11.10 7.38 9.68
C ILE A 82 10.94 8.28 8.45
N ARG A 83 11.23 9.60 8.56
CA ARG A 83 11.18 10.48 7.38
C ARG A 83 12.24 10.11 6.33
N ALA A 84 13.45 9.80 6.76
CA ALA A 84 14.50 9.33 5.86
C ALA A 84 14.06 8.06 5.10
N SER A 85 13.41 7.12 5.77
CA SER A 85 12.89 5.92 5.14
C SER A 85 11.83 6.24 4.07
N ASN A 86 10.93 7.19 4.32
CA ASN A 86 9.97 7.67 3.32
C ASN A 86 10.70 8.18 2.05
N TYR A 87 11.75 8.96 2.20
CA TYR A 87 12.50 9.50 1.06
C TYR A 87 13.29 8.42 0.32
N LEU A 88 13.87 7.46 1.04
CA LEU A 88 14.59 6.33 0.45
C LEU A 88 13.67 5.42 -0.38
N ILE A 89 12.48 5.07 0.13
CA ILE A 89 11.53 4.23 -0.64
C ILE A 89 10.95 5.00 -1.82
N THR A 90 10.70 6.30 -1.69
CA THR A 90 10.24 7.14 -2.79
C THR A 90 11.29 7.20 -3.90
N ALA A 91 12.57 7.33 -3.56
CA ALA A 91 13.68 7.27 -4.51
C ALA A 91 13.80 5.89 -5.18
N GLU A 92 13.65 4.80 -4.42
CA GLU A 92 13.76 3.42 -4.92
C GLU A 92 12.65 3.08 -5.92
N ARG A 93 11.39 3.45 -5.62
CA ARG A 93 10.22 3.13 -6.47
C ARG A 93 10.34 3.62 -7.90
N LEU A 94 11.03 4.73 -8.11
CA LEU A 94 11.17 5.33 -9.44
C LEU A 94 12.32 4.71 -10.26
N GLN A 95 13.11 3.80 -9.69
CA GLN A 95 14.20 3.15 -10.43
C GLN A 95 13.68 1.95 -11.24
N ALA A 96 14.26 1.73 -12.42
CA ALA A 96 13.96 0.54 -13.21
C ALA A 96 14.40 -0.75 -12.48
N HIS A 97 13.72 -1.86 -12.77
CA HIS A 97 14.19 -3.17 -12.32
C HIS A 97 15.59 -3.47 -12.86
N GLY A 98 16.47 -3.99 -12.00
CA GLY A 98 17.87 -4.26 -12.36
C GLY A 98 18.80 -3.04 -12.33
N SER A 99 18.31 -1.84 -11.98
CA SER A 99 19.18 -0.68 -11.81
C SER A 99 20.22 -0.90 -10.72
N GLU A 100 21.46 -0.47 -11.01
CA GLU A 100 22.56 -0.57 -10.06
C GLU A 100 22.21 0.13 -8.73
N GLY A 101 22.52 -0.53 -7.63
CA GLY A 101 22.29 -0.02 -6.27
C GLY A 101 20.82 -0.04 -5.79
N ARG A 102 19.84 -0.40 -6.62
CA ARG A 102 18.42 -0.39 -6.24
C ARG A 102 18.13 -1.28 -5.03
N VAL A 103 18.66 -2.51 -5.00
CA VAL A 103 18.48 -3.44 -3.87
C VAL A 103 19.17 -2.91 -2.60
N ALA A 104 20.36 -2.32 -2.74
CA ALA A 104 21.05 -1.71 -1.61
C ALA A 104 20.27 -0.51 -1.04
N LEU A 105 19.67 0.30 -1.89
CA LEU A 105 18.81 1.41 -1.50
C LEU A 105 17.56 0.91 -0.74
N TYR A 106 16.95 -0.17 -1.21
CA TYR A 106 15.81 -0.80 -0.54
C TYR A 106 16.20 -1.33 0.87
N LYS A 107 17.36 -1.96 1.01
CA LYS A 107 17.86 -2.39 2.32
C LYS A 107 18.08 -1.21 3.26
N ARG A 108 18.70 -0.13 2.78
CA ARG A 108 18.89 1.12 3.57
C ARG A 108 17.55 1.70 4.03
N PHE A 109 16.53 1.67 3.17
CA PHE A 109 15.17 2.05 3.54
C PHE A 109 14.64 1.21 4.70
N LEU A 110 14.73 -0.13 4.63
CA LEU A 110 14.28 -1.03 5.69
C LEU A 110 15.02 -0.78 7.00
N ASP A 111 16.35 -0.63 6.95
CA ASP A 111 17.18 -0.36 8.12
C ASP A 111 16.77 0.96 8.81
N ALA A 112 16.58 2.03 8.04
CA ALA A 112 16.13 3.31 8.57
C ALA A 112 14.73 3.21 9.18
N PHE A 113 13.79 2.54 8.51
CA PHE A 113 12.43 2.37 8.99
C PHE A 113 12.39 1.57 10.30
N LEU A 114 13.00 0.39 10.34
CA LEU A 114 12.96 -0.49 11.53
C LEU A 114 13.67 0.15 12.72
N LYS A 115 14.82 0.78 12.49
CA LYS A 115 15.51 1.54 13.55
C LYS A 115 14.66 2.73 14.03
N GLY A 116 14.03 3.43 13.11
CA GLY A 116 13.12 4.54 13.41
C GLY A 116 11.94 4.10 14.28
N LEU A 117 11.28 2.99 13.96
CA LEU A 117 10.22 2.40 14.78
C LEU A 117 10.69 2.08 16.20
N ALA A 118 11.84 1.41 16.32
CA ALA A 118 12.39 1.03 17.61
C ALA A 118 12.70 2.25 18.49
N LEU A 119 13.30 3.31 17.93
CA LEU A 119 13.65 4.51 18.67
C LEU A 119 12.46 5.41 19.02
N SER A 120 11.42 5.42 18.18
CA SER A 120 10.19 6.21 18.43
C SER A 120 9.25 5.57 19.45
N GLY A 121 9.54 4.35 19.93
CA GLY A 121 8.68 3.63 20.86
C GLY A 121 7.36 3.15 20.25
N SER A 122 7.34 2.91 18.92
CA SER A 122 6.18 2.38 18.24
C SER A 122 5.79 1.00 18.78
N SER A 123 4.50 0.75 18.91
CA SER A 123 3.97 -0.59 19.23
C SER A 123 3.96 -1.55 18.04
N ALA A 124 4.25 -1.07 16.83
CA ALA A 124 4.33 -1.91 15.65
C ALA A 124 5.56 -2.83 15.70
N SER A 125 5.40 -4.06 15.27
CA SER A 125 6.48 -5.05 15.20
C SER A 125 6.53 -5.72 13.84
N ARG A 126 7.76 -5.99 13.35
CA ARG A 126 7.96 -6.82 12.15
C ARG A 126 7.79 -8.29 12.54
N VAL A 127 6.99 -9.00 11.77
CA VAL A 127 6.75 -10.44 11.93
C VAL A 127 6.96 -11.16 10.60
N GLU A 128 7.20 -12.47 10.66
CA GLU A 128 7.40 -13.33 9.51
C GLU A 128 6.37 -14.46 9.53
N LEU A 129 5.61 -14.61 8.45
CA LEU A 129 4.60 -15.64 8.30
C LEU A 129 5.14 -16.75 7.41
N PRO A 130 5.12 -18.04 7.82
CA PRO A 130 5.55 -19.14 6.97
C PRO A 130 4.79 -19.16 5.63
N TYR A 131 5.52 -19.27 4.52
CA TYR A 131 4.94 -19.32 3.19
C TYR A 131 5.80 -20.19 2.26
N VAL A 132 5.25 -21.32 1.81
CA VAL A 132 5.96 -22.31 0.99
C VAL A 132 7.31 -22.67 1.64
N ASP A 133 8.43 -22.46 0.96
CA ASP A 133 9.79 -22.73 1.45
C ASP A 133 10.47 -21.48 2.07
N THR A 134 9.72 -20.41 2.32
CA THR A 134 10.22 -19.14 2.83
C THR A 134 9.19 -18.49 3.78
N HIS A 135 9.11 -17.17 3.83
CA HIS A 135 8.17 -16.41 4.65
C HIS A 135 7.64 -15.18 3.91
N LEU A 136 6.50 -14.66 4.34
CA LEU A 136 6.04 -13.32 4.03
C LEU A 136 6.37 -12.38 5.19
N SER A 137 6.99 -11.26 4.89
CA SER A 137 7.27 -10.23 5.89
C SER A 137 6.03 -9.35 6.10
N ALA A 138 5.70 -9.05 7.35
CA ALA A 138 4.57 -8.22 7.71
C ALA A 138 4.89 -7.26 8.87
N LEU A 139 4.06 -6.23 9.02
CA LEU A 139 4.02 -5.37 10.21
C LEU A 139 2.74 -5.67 10.97
N TYR A 140 2.86 -6.07 12.23
CA TYR A 140 1.75 -6.20 13.15
C TYR A 140 1.62 -4.92 13.99
N VAL A 141 0.42 -4.35 14.02
CA VAL A 141 0.08 -3.18 14.84
C VAL A 141 -1.05 -3.59 15.78
N PRO A 142 -0.82 -3.64 17.10
CA PRO A 142 -1.85 -4.08 18.06
C PRO A 142 -2.98 -3.07 18.18
N ALA A 143 -4.17 -3.58 18.51
CA ALA A 143 -5.33 -2.77 18.87
C ALA A 143 -5.07 -2.02 20.20
N LYS A 144 -5.61 -0.81 20.33
CA LYS A 144 -5.53 -0.05 21.58
C LYS A 144 -6.82 -0.22 22.41
N GLY A 145 -6.67 -0.34 23.73
CA GLY A 145 -7.78 -0.37 24.66
C GLY A 145 -8.71 -1.58 24.49
N VAL A 146 -8.17 -2.73 24.09
CA VAL A 146 -8.86 -4.01 24.01
C VAL A 146 -8.25 -4.96 25.03
N ASN A 147 -9.12 -5.61 25.81
CA ASN A 147 -8.71 -6.66 26.75
C ASN A 147 -9.03 -8.02 26.13
N GLY A 148 -8.00 -8.82 25.85
CA GLY A 148 -8.10 -10.14 25.20
C GLY A 148 -7.99 -10.07 23.68
N PRO A 149 -8.37 -11.16 22.95
CA PRO A 149 -8.21 -11.23 21.51
C PRO A 149 -8.98 -10.12 20.77
N ALA A 150 -8.25 -9.36 19.93
CA ALA A 150 -8.78 -8.23 19.18
C ALA A 150 -9.25 -8.63 17.78
N PRO A 151 -10.24 -7.92 17.19
CA PRO A 151 -10.47 -7.98 15.75
C PRO A 151 -9.25 -7.48 15.01
N LEU A 152 -9.02 -7.99 13.78
CA LEU A 152 -7.84 -7.64 12.99
C LEU A 152 -8.20 -7.41 11.53
N LEU A 153 -7.57 -6.41 10.92
CA LEU A 153 -7.61 -6.17 9.48
C LEU A 153 -6.28 -6.54 8.83
N VAL A 154 -6.30 -7.54 7.95
CA VAL A 154 -5.18 -7.83 7.04
C VAL A 154 -5.16 -6.76 5.96
N GLN A 155 -4.03 -6.10 5.74
CA GLN A 155 -3.85 -5.07 4.73
C GLN A 155 -2.84 -5.51 3.69
N VAL A 156 -3.23 -5.50 2.42
CA VAL A 156 -2.38 -5.92 1.30
C VAL A 156 -2.10 -4.80 0.32
N ASN A 157 -0.97 -4.91 -0.35
CA ASN A 157 -0.41 -3.88 -1.20
C ASN A 157 -1.02 -3.84 -2.61
N GLY A 158 -0.80 -2.71 -3.30
CA GLY A 158 -1.00 -2.57 -4.74
C GLY A 158 0.17 -3.12 -5.55
N LEU A 159 0.40 -2.54 -6.74
CA LEU A 159 1.45 -2.98 -7.66
C LEU A 159 2.87 -2.66 -7.18
N ASP A 160 3.07 -1.53 -6.53
CA ASP A 160 4.39 -0.93 -6.26
C ASP A 160 4.54 -0.39 -4.83
N SER A 161 3.57 -0.66 -3.96
CA SER A 161 3.63 -0.30 -2.54
C SER A 161 4.31 -1.38 -1.70
N THR A 162 4.63 -1.03 -0.46
CA THR A 162 5.17 -1.93 0.57
C THR A 162 4.38 -1.79 1.86
N LYS A 163 4.53 -2.73 2.76
CA LYS A 163 3.89 -2.70 4.08
C LYS A 163 4.26 -1.44 4.89
N GLU A 164 5.48 -0.95 4.74
CA GLU A 164 5.94 0.26 5.41
C GLU A 164 5.24 1.52 4.87
N MET A 165 5.05 1.59 3.55
CA MET A 165 4.29 2.70 2.94
C MET A 165 2.85 2.73 3.45
N LYS A 166 2.17 1.58 3.51
CA LYS A 166 0.81 1.48 4.07
C LYS A 166 0.78 1.86 5.55
N PHE A 167 1.79 1.45 6.33
CA PHE A 167 1.93 1.86 7.73
C PHE A 167 2.04 3.38 7.85
N LEU A 168 2.86 4.02 7.02
CA LEU A 168 3.10 5.46 7.06
C LEU A 168 1.89 6.30 6.62
N VAL A 169 1.05 5.79 5.70
CA VAL A 169 -0.21 6.47 5.29
C VAL A 169 -1.21 6.56 6.46
N GLY A 170 -1.14 5.65 7.44
CA GLY A 170 -1.79 5.83 8.74
C GLY A 170 -3.05 5.01 9.00
N LEU A 171 -3.58 4.21 8.05
CA LEU A 171 -4.75 3.36 8.31
C LEU A 171 -4.59 2.45 9.54
N PRO A 172 -3.42 1.82 9.79
CA PRO A 172 -3.24 1.00 10.98
C PRO A 172 -3.37 1.78 12.29
N ALA A 173 -2.93 3.04 12.32
CA ALA A 173 -3.08 3.90 13.50
C ALA A 173 -4.56 4.25 13.76
N TRP A 174 -5.32 4.59 12.72
CA TRP A 174 -6.76 4.86 12.83
C TRP A 174 -7.54 3.63 13.29
N LEU A 175 -7.19 2.44 12.81
CA LEU A 175 -7.78 1.17 13.24
C LEU A 175 -7.43 0.85 14.70
N ALA A 176 -6.17 1.03 15.10
CA ALA A 176 -5.74 0.78 16.48
C ALA A 176 -6.53 1.61 17.49
N GLU A 177 -6.76 2.91 17.21
CA GLU A 177 -7.59 3.79 18.04
C GLU A 177 -9.06 3.29 18.14
N ARG A 178 -9.53 2.54 17.15
CA ARG A 178 -10.86 1.92 17.12
C ARG A 178 -10.90 0.51 17.68
N GLY A 179 -9.83 0.06 18.30
CA GLY A 179 -9.74 -1.28 18.89
C GLY A 179 -9.66 -2.41 17.87
N VAL A 180 -9.14 -2.13 16.68
CA VAL A 180 -8.88 -3.11 15.62
C VAL A 180 -7.36 -3.19 15.38
N ALA A 181 -6.79 -4.38 15.47
CA ALA A 181 -5.40 -4.62 15.13
C ALA A 181 -5.19 -4.62 13.60
N SER A 182 -3.96 -4.49 13.16
CA SER A 182 -3.60 -4.57 11.74
C SER A 182 -2.45 -5.54 11.52
N LEU A 183 -2.54 -6.31 10.44
CA LEU A 183 -1.42 -7.05 9.85
C LEU A 183 -1.21 -6.56 8.42
N ILE A 184 -0.15 -5.80 8.19
CA ILE A 184 0.19 -5.24 6.88
C ILE A 184 1.23 -6.17 6.25
N VAL A 185 0.90 -6.80 5.12
CA VAL A 185 1.70 -7.90 4.54
C VAL A 185 2.33 -7.47 3.23
N ASP A 186 3.61 -7.78 3.05
CA ASP A 186 4.23 -7.84 1.72
C ASP A 186 3.89 -9.21 1.10
N GLN A 187 2.75 -9.26 0.41
CA GLN A 187 2.34 -10.46 -0.33
C GLN A 187 3.25 -10.68 -1.55
N PRO A 188 3.24 -11.88 -2.18
CA PRO A 188 3.99 -12.14 -3.41
C PRO A 188 3.77 -11.04 -4.46
N GLY A 189 4.85 -10.54 -5.05
CA GLY A 189 4.87 -9.43 -5.99
C GLY A 189 5.09 -8.05 -5.35
N THR A 190 5.25 -7.93 -4.02
CA THR A 190 5.43 -6.64 -3.34
C THR A 190 6.57 -6.66 -2.32
N GLY A 191 7.00 -5.49 -1.90
CA GLY A 191 7.92 -5.26 -0.79
C GLY A 191 9.12 -6.20 -0.72
N GLU A 192 9.39 -6.75 0.47
CA GLU A 192 10.46 -7.71 0.72
C GLU A 192 10.26 -9.02 -0.05
N ALA A 193 9.01 -9.49 -0.19
CA ALA A 193 8.71 -10.74 -0.91
C ALA A 193 9.23 -10.69 -2.36
N LEU A 194 9.01 -9.59 -3.07
CA LEU A 194 9.50 -9.42 -4.44
C LEU A 194 11.01 -9.08 -4.47
N ARG A 195 11.43 -8.08 -3.69
CA ARG A 195 12.77 -7.46 -3.82
C ARG A 195 13.90 -8.30 -3.24
N LEU A 196 13.63 -9.04 -2.17
CA LEU A 196 14.66 -9.79 -1.45
C LEU A 196 14.53 -11.30 -1.62
N GLN A 197 13.32 -11.79 -1.90
CA GLN A 197 13.05 -13.25 -2.01
C GLN A 197 12.70 -13.68 -3.44
N GLY A 198 12.43 -12.73 -4.35
CA GLY A 198 12.07 -13.03 -5.74
C GLY A 198 10.67 -13.66 -5.89
N LEU A 199 9.80 -13.53 -4.88
CA LEU A 199 8.44 -14.02 -4.93
C LEU A 199 7.59 -13.11 -5.83
N THR A 200 7.23 -13.59 -6.99
CA THR A 200 6.42 -12.86 -7.98
C THR A 200 4.93 -12.90 -7.67
N ALA A 201 4.18 -11.96 -8.20
CA ALA A 201 2.74 -11.86 -8.03
C ALA A 201 2.01 -13.10 -8.58
N ARG A 202 0.86 -13.40 -7.98
CA ARG A 202 -0.06 -14.48 -8.38
C ARG A 202 -1.45 -13.91 -8.58
N TYR A 203 -2.18 -14.40 -9.58
CA TYR A 203 -3.58 -14.01 -9.78
C TYR A 203 -4.51 -14.64 -8.73
N ASP A 204 -4.20 -15.85 -8.25
CA ASP A 204 -4.95 -16.62 -7.25
C ASP A 204 -4.58 -16.17 -5.82
N SER A 205 -5.02 -14.98 -5.42
CA SER A 205 -4.68 -14.35 -4.14
C SER A 205 -5.11 -15.18 -2.93
N GLU A 206 -6.11 -16.03 -3.05
CA GLU A 206 -6.54 -17.00 -2.04
C GLU A 206 -5.41 -17.93 -1.59
N HIS A 207 -4.45 -18.22 -2.47
CA HIS A 207 -3.34 -19.11 -2.17
C HIS A 207 -2.44 -18.61 -1.02
N TRP A 208 -2.11 -17.31 -1.03
CA TRP A 208 -1.32 -16.73 0.05
C TRP A 208 -2.20 -16.17 1.18
N ALA A 209 -3.43 -15.74 0.88
CA ALA A 209 -4.35 -15.22 1.87
C ALA A 209 -4.76 -16.29 2.90
N SER A 210 -5.01 -17.53 2.47
CA SER A 210 -5.28 -18.65 3.38
C SER A 210 -4.12 -18.91 4.35
N ARG A 211 -2.87 -18.78 3.88
CA ARG A 211 -1.68 -18.95 4.75
C ARG A 211 -1.58 -17.83 5.79
N ILE A 212 -1.99 -16.62 5.44
CA ILE A 212 -2.06 -15.52 6.40
C ILE A 212 -3.10 -15.84 7.48
N VAL A 213 -4.28 -16.32 7.10
CA VAL A 213 -5.33 -16.70 8.07
C VAL A 213 -4.88 -17.89 8.94
N ASP A 214 -4.25 -18.93 8.36
CA ASP A 214 -3.69 -20.08 9.10
C ASP A 214 -2.72 -19.63 10.20
N TRP A 215 -1.90 -18.62 9.92
CA TRP A 215 -0.97 -18.04 10.89
C TRP A 215 -1.70 -17.21 11.95
N LEU A 216 -2.69 -16.38 11.54
CA LEU A 216 -3.47 -15.53 12.46
C LEU A 216 -4.29 -16.33 13.45
N GLU A 217 -4.85 -17.48 13.08
CA GLU A 217 -5.59 -18.37 13.98
C GLU A 217 -4.74 -18.92 15.13
N GLN A 218 -3.41 -18.86 15.00
CA GLN A 218 -2.47 -19.30 16.03
C GLN A 218 -2.02 -18.15 16.96
N GLN A 219 -2.42 -16.90 16.69
CA GLN A 219 -2.01 -15.76 17.50
C GLN A 219 -2.97 -15.56 18.68
N PRO A 220 -2.47 -15.56 19.94
CA PRO A 220 -3.34 -15.51 21.12
C PRO A 220 -4.05 -14.17 21.32
N ASP A 221 -3.58 -13.12 20.70
CA ASP A 221 -4.12 -11.76 20.77
C ASP A 221 -5.05 -11.39 19.60
N VAL A 222 -5.31 -12.34 18.68
CA VAL A 222 -6.21 -12.18 17.54
C VAL A 222 -7.50 -12.99 17.73
N ASP A 223 -8.65 -12.38 17.50
CA ASP A 223 -9.91 -13.11 17.43
C ASP A 223 -10.10 -13.71 16.02
N PRO A 224 -9.99 -15.04 15.86
CA PRO A 224 -10.03 -15.68 14.55
C PRO A 224 -11.39 -15.56 13.83
N LYS A 225 -12.45 -15.17 14.54
CA LYS A 225 -13.78 -14.94 13.96
C LYS A 225 -13.99 -13.50 13.47
N ARG A 226 -13.04 -12.62 13.74
CA ARG A 226 -13.11 -11.19 13.40
C ARG A 226 -11.88 -10.72 12.62
N ILE A 227 -11.49 -11.51 11.62
CA ILE A 227 -10.40 -11.17 10.68
C ILE A 227 -11.03 -10.61 9.41
N GLY A 228 -10.77 -9.35 9.09
CA GLY A 228 -11.12 -8.73 7.82
C GLY A 228 -9.92 -8.62 6.87
N MET A 229 -10.17 -8.25 5.62
CA MET A 229 -9.12 -7.98 4.63
C MET A 229 -9.36 -6.66 3.91
N GLU A 230 -8.29 -5.88 3.72
CA GLU A 230 -8.29 -4.65 2.91
C GLU A 230 -7.20 -4.72 1.85
N GLY A 231 -7.50 -4.20 0.65
CA GLY A 231 -6.54 -4.09 -0.43
C GLY A 231 -6.57 -2.74 -1.14
N VAL A 232 -5.37 -2.14 -1.33
CA VAL A 232 -5.21 -0.86 -2.00
C VAL A 232 -4.82 -1.03 -3.46
N SER A 233 -5.38 -0.25 -4.39
CA SER A 233 -4.98 -0.24 -5.81
C SER A 233 -5.11 -1.63 -6.46
N LEU A 234 -4.02 -2.29 -6.89
CA LEU A 234 -4.08 -3.70 -7.36
C LEU A 234 -4.54 -4.65 -6.24
N GLY A 235 -4.37 -4.28 -4.97
CA GLY A 235 -5.00 -4.95 -3.82
C GLY A 235 -6.53 -4.95 -3.90
N GLY A 236 -7.11 -3.97 -4.63
CA GLY A 236 -8.54 -3.93 -4.95
C GLY A 236 -9.02 -5.05 -5.90
N TYR A 237 -8.10 -5.80 -6.49
CA TYR A 237 -8.32 -7.10 -7.12
C TYR A 237 -8.05 -8.24 -6.13
N TYR A 238 -6.91 -8.20 -5.43
CA TYR A 238 -6.50 -9.30 -4.56
C TYR A 238 -7.46 -9.54 -3.39
N CYS A 239 -7.92 -8.49 -2.72
CA CYS A 239 -8.82 -8.60 -1.58
C CYS A 239 -10.17 -9.23 -1.94
N PRO A 240 -10.95 -8.75 -2.93
CA PRO A 240 -12.23 -9.37 -3.27
C PRO A 240 -12.08 -10.83 -3.69
N ARG A 241 -11.04 -11.16 -4.47
CA ARG A 241 -10.77 -12.53 -4.85
C ARG A 241 -10.44 -13.40 -3.64
N ALA A 242 -9.55 -12.96 -2.77
CA ALA A 242 -9.21 -13.70 -1.55
C ALA A 242 -10.45 -13.95 -0.68
N VAL A 243 -11.27 -12.92 -0.42
CA VAL A 243 -12.51 -13.05 0.38
C VAL A 243 -13.54 -13.97 -0.28
N ALA A 244 -13.58 -14.04 -1.62
CA ALA A 244 -14.47 -14.92 -2.35
C ALA A 244 -14.13 -16.41 -2.20
N PHE A 245 -12.84 -16.75 -1.98
CA PHE A 245 -12.36 -18.12 -1.92
C PHE A 245 -11.86 -18.54 -0.52
N GLU A 246 -11.65 -17.61 0.41
CA GLU A 246 -11.26 -17.88 1.80
C GLU A 246 -12.40 -17.46 2.75
N PRO A 247 -13.27 -18.39 3.15
CA PRO A 247 -14.49 -18.09 3.89
C PRO A 247 -14.29 -17.67 5.35
N ARG A 248 -13.05 -17.73 5.87
CA ARG A 248 -12.74 -17.30 7.24
C ARG A 248 -12.63 -15.78 7.39
N PHE A 249 -12.53 -15.03 6.29
CA PHE A 249 -12.62 -13.57 6.37
C PHE A 249 -14.02 -13.13 6.78
N ALA A 250 -14.10 -12.24 7.76
CA ALA A 250 -15.36 -11.70 8.29
C ALA A 250 -15.84 -10.44 7.54
N CYS A 251 -14.97 -9.77 6.79
CA CYS A 251 -15.32 -8.67 5.89
C CYS A 251 -14.23 -8.43 4.84
N GLY A 252 -14.56 -7.68 3.79
CA GLY A 252 -13.63 -7.20 2.80
C GLY A 252 -13.76 -5.70 2.53
N VAL A 253 -12.66 -5.05 2.22
CA VAL A 253 -12.59 -3.63 1.86
C VAL A 253 -11.65 -3.44 0.67
N VAL A 254 -12.05 -2.64 -0.30
CA VAL A 254 -11.13 -2.18 -1.35
C VAL A 254 -10.96 -0.66 -1.28
N TRP A 255 -9.70 -0.22 -1.30
CA TRP A 255 -9.31 1.17 -1.40
C TRP A 255 -8.77 1.46 -2.80
N GLY A 256 -9.69 1.77 -3.71
CA GLY A 256 -9.44 1.82 -5.14
C GLY A 256 -9.76 0.47 -5.80
N ALA A 257 -11.02 0.31 -6.25
CA ALA A 257 -11.52 -0.93 -6.82
C ALA A 257 -10.90 -1.24 -8.18
N ASN A 258 -10.24 -2.36 -8.31
CA ASN A 258 -9.56 -2.83 -9.51
C ASN A 258 -10.22 -4.11 -10.05
N HIS A 259 -11.42 -3.96 -10.61
CA HIS A 259 -12.26 -5.07 -11.02
C HIS A 259 -11.69 -5.89 -12.17
N ASP A 260 -11.18 -5.20 -13.20
CA ASP A 260 -10.59 -5.81 -14.39
C ASP A 260 -9.23 -5.17 -14.71
N TRP A 261 -8.18 -5.74 -14.12
CA TRP A 261 -6.83 -5.28 -14.35
C TRP A 261 -6.32 -5.62 -15.76
N ARG A 262 -6.87 -6.66 -16.36
CA ARG A 262 -6.66 -7.06 -17.75
C ARG A 262 -7.03 -5.92 -18.72
N ASP A 263 -8.23 -5.33 -18.55
CA ASP A 263 -8.69 -4.17 -19.34
C ASP A 263 -7.80 -2.96 -19.14
N VAL A 264 -7.39 -2.69 -17.89
CA VAL A 264 -6.46 -1.61 -17.57
C VAL A 264 -5.13 -1.77 -18.31
N GLN A 265 -4.60 -3.01 -18.45
CA GLN A 265 -3.35 -3.22 -19.19
C GLN A 265 -3.53 -3.03 -20.70
N LYS A 266 -4.64 -3.51 -21.27
CA LYS A 266 -4.98 -3.30 -22.69
C LYS A 266 -5.08 -1.81 -23.03
N LYS A 267 -5.75 -1.03 -22.20
CA LYS A 267 -5.84 0.44 -22.34
C LYS A 267 -4.47 1.11 -22.25
N ARG A 268 -3.62 0.72 -21.29
CA ARG A 268 -2.26 1.26 -21.17
C ARG A 268 -1.37 0.95 -22.38
N LEU A 269 -1.50 -0.24 -22.97
CA LEU A 269 -0.83 -0.55 -24.25
C LEU A 269 -1.31 0.36 -25.38
N ALA A 270 -2.58 0.69 -25.41
CA ALA A 270 -3.16 1.65 -26.34
C ALA A 270 -2.85 3.12 -25.98
N LYS A 271 -1.97 3.36 -24.97
CA LYS A 271 -1.60 4.69 -24.43
C LYS A 271 -2.76 5.45 -23.80
N GLU A 272 -3.74 4.75 -23.27
CA GLU A 272 -4.83 5.30 -22.48
C GLU A 272 -4.52 5.15 -20.97
N GLY A 273 -4.81 6.20 -20.19
CA GLY A 273 -4.59 6.24 -18.74
C GLY A 273 -3.13 6.49 -18.32
N ASN A 274 -2.94 6.72 -17.03
CA ASN A 274 -1.65 7.05 -16.44
C ASN A 274 -0.95 5.81 -15.86
N PHE A 275 0.38 5.84 -15.90
CA PHE A 275 1.22 4.83 -15.24
C PHE A 275 1.50 5.25 -13.78
N PRO A 276 1.57 4.30 -12.82
CA PRO A 276 1.92 4.61 -11.44
C PRO A 276 3.42 4.80 -11.19
N VAL A 277 4.26 4.23 -12.05
CA VAL A 277 5.72 4.29 -11.95
C VAL A 277 6.35 4.49 -13.34
N PRO A 278 7.57 5.10 -13.42
CA PRO A 278 8.37 5.07 -14.65
C PRO A 278 8.76 3.62 -14.98
N HIS A 279 9.19 3.38 -16.20
CA HIS A 279 9.60 2.04 -16.66
C HIS A 279 8.53 0.98 -16.45
N TYR A 280 7.25 1.35 -16.60
CA TYR A 280 6.09 0.56 -16.19
C TYR A 280 6.12 -0.87 -16.73
N TRP A 281 6.38 -1.08 -18.02
CA TRP A 281 6.38 -2.41 -18.63
C TRP A 281 7.51 -3.30 -18.12
N ASN A 282 8.66 -2.72 -17.80
CA ASN A 282 9.75 -3.41 -17.12
C ASN A 282 9.35 -3.80 -15.69
N HIS A 283 8.69 -2.88 -14.97
CA HIS A 283 8.21 -3.09 -13.61
C HIS A 283 7.16 -4.21 -13.53
N VAL A 284 6.12 -4.18 -14.37
CA VAL A 284 5.05 -5.20 -14.30
C VAL A 284 5.56 -6.58 -14.69
N ARG A 285 6.46 -6.70 -15.68
CA ARG A 285 7.08 -7.98 -16.02
C ARG A 285 7.87 -8.56 -14.83
N TRP A 286 8.61 -7.72 -14.13
CA TRP A 286 9.32 -8.14 -12.93
C TRP A 286 8.36 -8.57 -11.81
N VAL A 287 7.35 -7.78 -11.52
CA VAL A 287 6.34 -8.10 -10.50
C VAL A 287 5.67 -9.45 -10.77
N TRP A 288 5.31 -9.72 -12.01
CA TRP A 288 4.60 -10.95 -12.40
C TRP A 288 5.51 -12.09 -12.84
N GLY A 289 6.83 -11.91 -12.88
CA GLY A 289 7.79 -12.91 -13.33
C GLY A 289 7.70 -13.25 -14.81
N ALA A 290 7.14 -12.32 -15.62
CA ALA A 290 6.95 -12.52 -17.04
C ALA A 290 8.23 -12.34 -17.84
N LYS A 291 8.48 -13.25 -18.79
CA LYS A 291 9.68 -13.28 -19.64
C LYS A 291 9.70 -12.11 -20.65
N ASP A 292 8.55 -11.85 -21.23
CA ASP A 292 8.33 -10.83 -22.24
C ASP A 292 6.93 -10.22 -22.13
N MET A 293 6.52 -9.38 -23.08
CA MET A 293 5.21 -8.73 -23.06
C MET A 293 4.07 -9.68 -23.38
N ASP A 294 4.28 -10.67 -24.23
CA ASP A 294 3.23 -11.63 -24.59
C ASP A 294 2.92 -12.54 -23.39
N ASP A 295 3.96 -13.01 -22.69
CA ASP A 295 3.82 -13.76 -21.43
C ASP A 295 3.13 -12.91 -20.35
N PHE A 296 3.52 -11.64 -20.21
CA PHE A 296 2.86 -10.72 -19.27
C PHE A 296 1.38 -10.53 -19.60
N MET A 297 1.02 -10.31 -20.86
CA MET A 297 -0.38 -10.13 -21.26
C MET A 297 -1.20 -11.41 -21.06
N ALA A 298 -0.62 -12.59 -21.26
CA ALA A 298 -1.25 -13.87 -20.97
C ALA A 298 -1.52 -14.04 -19.46
N LEU A 299 -0.58 -13.62 -18.60
CA LEU A 299 -0.79 -13.58 -17.14
C LEU A 299 -1.89 -12.57 -16.76
N ALA A 300 -1.87 -11.39 -17.36
CA ALA A 300 -2.85 -10.33 -17.08
C ALA A 300 -4.29 -10.75 -17.43
N GLU A 301 -4.49 -11.64 -18.42
CA GLU A 301 -5.82 -12.20 -18.77
C GLU A 301 -6.50 -12.93 -17.61
N GLN A 302 -5.73 -13.38 -16.59
CA GLN A 302 -6.26 -14.03 -15.39
C GLN A 302 -6.70 -13.05 -14.31
N VAL A 303 -6.37 -11.75 -14.45
CA VAL A 303 -6.52 -10.77 -13.36
C VAL A 303 -7.79 -9.95 -13.55
N HIS A 304 -8.93 -10.59 -13.28
CA HIS A 304 -10.28 -9.98 -13.30
C HIS A 304 -11.20 -10.66 -12.27
N LEU A 305 -12.28 -9.98 -11.89
CA LEU A 305 -13.24 -10.42 -10.88
C LEU A 305 -14.58 -10.92 -11.49
N ASP A 306 -14.70 -10.97 -12.81
CA ASP A 306 -15.92 -11.43 -13.48
C ASP A 306 -16.32 -12.84 -13.01
N GLY A 307 -17.56 -13.00 -12.54
CA GLY A 307 -18.11 -14.28 -12.10
C GLY A 307 -17.53 -14.83 -10.78
N ILE A 308 -16.89 -13.98 -9.97
CA ILE A 308 -16.26 -14.38 -8.70
C ILE A 308 -17.02 -13.80 -7.50
N LEU A 309 -17.48 -12.55 -7.58
CA LEU A 309 -17.90 -11.76 -6.42
C LEU A 309 -19.24 -12.21 -5.82
N ASP A 310 -20.06 -12.97 -6.53
CA ASP A 310 -21.27 -13.62 -6.02
C ASP A 310 -20.98 -14.69 -4.95
N ARG A 311 -19.72 -15.12 -4.82
CA ARG A 311 -19.27 -16.01 -3.74
C ARG A 311 -19.14 -15.30 -2.39
N ILE A 312 -18.97 -13.98 -2.36
CA ILE A 312 -18.78 -13.20 -1.14
C ILE A 312 -20.09 -13.15 -0.34
N ARG A 313 -20.05 -13.67 0.90
CA ARG A 313 -21.17 -13.75 1.82
C ARG A 313 -20.97 -12.98 3.13
N VAL A 314 -19.99 -12.11 3.14
CA VAL A 314 -19.63 -11.27 4.28
C VAL A 314 -19.82 -9.78 3.91
N PRO A 315 -19.93 -8.87 4.89
CA PRO A 315 -19.93 -7.43 4.62
C PRO A 315 -18.77 -6.99 3.72
N PHE A 316 -19.04 -6.12 2.75
CA PHE A 316 -18.03 -5.67 1.81
C PHE A 316 -18.16 -4.18 1.47
N LEU A 317 -17.07 -3.43 1.65
CA LEU A 317 -16.96 -2.01 1.31
C LEU A 317 -16.14 -1.82 0.03
N VAL A 318 -16.72 -1.11 -0.92
CA VAL A 318 -16.02 -0.66 -2.14
C VAL A 318 -15.78 0.84 -2.03
N THR A 319 -14.51 1.28 -2.07
CA THR A 319 -14.17 2.71 -2.12
C THR A 319 -13.39 3.07 -3.38
N HIS A 320 -13.61 4.29 -3.90
CA HIS A 320 -12.94 4.78 -5.10
C HIS A 320 -12.93 6.31 -5.18
N GLY A 321 -11.92 6.89 -5.82
CA GLY A 321 -11.85 8.32 -6.10
C GLY A 321 -12.58 8.67 -7.41
N GLU A 322 -13.42 9.70 -7.40
CA GLU A 322 -14.20 10.15 -8.56
C GLU A 322 -13.32 10.46 -9.80
N LYS A 323 -12.09 10.93 -9.56
CA LYS A 323 -11.14 11.38 -10.59
C LYS A 323 -9.92 10.47 -10.69
N ASP A 324 -10.05 9.20 -10.31
CA ASP A 324 -8.99 8.22 -10.48
C ASP A 324 -8.63 8.09 -11.97
N SER A 325 -7.40 8.51 -12.31
CA SER A 325 -6.89 8.50 -13.67
C SER A 325 -6.13 7.22 -14.04
N GLN A 326 -5.99 6.29 -13.08
CA GLN A 326 -5.34 5.00 -13.29
C GLN A 326 -6.35 3.87 -13.49
N ILE A 327 -7.46 3.90 -12.74
CA ILE A 327 -8.51 2.89 -12.76
C ILE A 327 -9.85 3.60 -12.97
N PRO A 328 -10.55 3.34 -14.08
CA PRO A 328 -11.83 3.98 -14.37
C PRO A 328 -12.90 3.71 -13.29
N LEU A 329 -13.65 4.76 -12.93
CA LEU A 329 -14.70 4.72 -11.90
C LEU A 329 -15.76 3.61 -12.12
N HIS A 330 -16.09 3.27 -13.38
CA HIS A 330 -17.07 2.24 -13.67
C HIS A 330 -16.68 0.86 -13.12
N TRP A 331 -15.40 0.59 -12.90
CA TRP A 331 -14.94 -0.65 -12.26
C TRP A 331 -15.30 -0.74 -10.79
N ALA A 332 -15.40 0.39 -10.08
CA ALA A 332 -15.94 0.40 -8.72
C ALA A 332 -17.43 0.04 -8.69
N GLN A 333 -18.21 0.58 -9.63
CA GLN A 333 -19.62 0.21 -9.78
C GLN A 333 -19.77 -1.27 -10.14
N ALA A 334 -18.98 -1.78 -11.10
CA ALA A 334 -19.03 -3.20 -11.49
C ALA A 334 -18.69 -4.13 -10.31
N THR A 335 -17.71 -3.77 -9.48
CA THR A 335 -17.39 -4.52 -8.25
C THR A 335 -18.60 -4.54 -7.32
N TYR A 336 -19.17 -3.37 -7.02
CA TYR A 336 -20.33 -3.26 -6.13
C TYR A 336 -21.56 -4.06 -6.64
N ASP A 337 -21.86 -3.96 -7.93
CA ASP A 337 -23.06 -4.60 -8.53
C ASP A 337 -22.99 -6.13 -8.44
N GLN A 338 -21.79 -6.71 -8.56
CA GLN A 338 -21.60 -8.17 -8.48
C GLN A 338 -21.58 -8.74 -7.07
N LEU A 339 -21.51 -7.93 -6.00
CA LEU A 339 -21.55 -8.35 -4.60
C LEU A 339 -22.97 -8.73 -4.15
N ILE A 340 -23.71 -9.47 -4.95
CA ILE A 340 -25.16 -9.72 -4.79
C ILE A 340 -25.51 -10.53 -3.55
N ASN A 341 -24.59 -11.31 -3.02
CA ASN A 341 -24.80 -12.17 -1.85
C ASN A 341 -24.16 -11.61 -0.57
N SER A 342 -23.50 -10.45 -0.63
CA SER A 342 -22.99 -9.77 0.56
C SER A 342 -24.16 -9.24 1.41
N PRO A 343 -24.21 -9.52 2.71
CA PRO A 343 -25.30 -9.08 3.60
C PRO A 343 -25.30 -7.56 3.84
N ARG A 344 -24.15 -6.90 3.68
CA ARG A 344 -23.97 -5.44 3.75
C ARG A 344 -22.92 -5.04 2.72
N ARG A 345 -23.38 -4.68 1.52
CA ARG A 345 -22.48 -4.10 0.49
C ARG A 345 -22.63 -2.58 0.49
N GLU A 346 -21.52 -1.89 0.36
CA GLU A 346 -21.49 -0.43 0.36
C GLU A 346 -20.52 0.08 -0.72
N LEU A 347 -20.93 1.13 -1.44
CA LEU A 347 -20.09 1.83 -2.42
C LEU A 347 -19.90 3.27 -1.94
N LYS A 348 -18.65 3.64 -1.66
CA LYS A 348 -18.27 5.00 -1.29
C LYS A 348 -17.36 5.61 -2.34
N ILE A 349 -17.87 6.62 -3.04
CA ILE A 349 -17.09 7.44 -3.97
C ILE A 349 -16.63 8.70 -3.23
N PHE A 350 -15.32 8.95 -3.27
CA PHE A 350 -14.73 10.20 -2.76
C PHE A 350 -14.74 11.24 -3.87
N ASP A 351 -15.41 12.35 -3.62
CA ASP A 351 -15.74 13.43 -4.54
C ASP A 351 -15.09 14.77 -4.13
N GLY A 352 -15.41 15.85 -4.85
CA GLY A 352 -14.89 17.18 -4.53
C GLY A 352 -15.29 17.71 -3.16
N ARG A 353 -16.36 17.20 -2.52
CA ARG A 353 -16.77 17.56 -1.17
C ARG A 353 -15.97 16.83 -0.09
N THR A 354 -15.60 15.59 -0.35
CA THR A 354 -14.91 14.73 0.63
C THR A 354 -13.39 14.79 0.50
N GLY A 355 -12.86 15.22 -0.65
CA GLY A 355 -11.46 15.02 -1.01
C GLY A 355 -11.13 13.57 -1.27
N GLY A 356 -9.86 13.24 -1.54
CA GLY A 356 -9.43 11.88 -1.86
C GLY A 356 -9.92 11.41 -3.22
N VAL A 357 -10.00 12.31 -4.19
CA VAL A 357 -10.61 12.08 -5.51
C VAL A 357 -9.72 11.32 -6.48
N GLN A 358 -8.41 11.24 -6.21
CA GLN A 358 -7.44 10.58 -7.08
C GLN A 358 -7.31 9.09 -6.77
N HIS A 359 -6.41 8.42 -7.49
CA HIS A 359 -6.13 7.00 -7.30
C HIS A 359 -5.85 6.67 -5.84
N SER A 360 -6.62 5.73 -5.27
CA SER A 360 -6.50 5.31 -3.86
C SER A 360 -6.42 6.48 -2.86
N SER A 361 -7.05 7.61 -3.19
CA SER A 361 -7.12 8.82 -2.36
C SER A 361 -5.76 9.44 -1.99
N PHE A 362 -4.71 9.25 -2.79
CA PHE A 362 -3.35 9.76 -2.49
C PHE A 362 -3.22 11.29 -2.53
N ASP A 363 -4.24 11.99 -2.97
CA ASP A 363 -4.34 13.45 -2.88
C ASP A 363 -4.89 13.94 -1.53
N ASN A 364 -5.52 13.06 -0.75
CA ASN A 364 -6.00 13.31 0.61
C ASN A 364 -6.54 11.99 1.21
N SER A 365 -5.70 11.24 1.87
CA SER A 365 -6.05 9.93 2.43
C SER A 365 -6.86 10.01 3.74
N ALA A 366 -6.85 11.16 4.43
CA ALA A 366 -7.40 11.27 5.77
C ALA A 366 -8.90 10.92 5.85
N ASN A 367 -9.74 11.49 4.97
CA ASN A 367 -11.16 11.20 4.98
C ASN A 367 -11.49 9.78 4.53
N ALA A 368 -10.74 9.27 3.55
CA ALA A 368 -10.93 7.91 3.05
C ALA A 368 -10.53 6.89 4.12
N GLY A 369 -9.36 7.08 4.74
CA GLY A 369 -8.87 6.20 5.79
C GLY A 369 -9.74 6.21 7.04
N ALA A 370 -10.22 7.38 7.48
CA ALA A 370 -11.17 7.48 8.60
C ALA A 370 -12.47 6.73 8.29
N TYR A 371 -13.04 6.91 7.08
CA TYR A 371 -14.25 6.21 6.65
C TYR A 371 -14.07 4.69 6.66
N ILE A 372 -12.97 4.20 6.08
CA ILE A 372 -12.63 2.77 6.08
C ILE A 372 -12.47 2.24 7.50
N ALA A 373 -11.75 2.98 8.36
CA ALA A 373 -11.51 2.57 9.74
C ALA A 373 -12.80 2.51 10.58
N ASP A 374 -13.71 3.49 10.42
CA ASP A 374 -15.03 3.47 11.07
C ASP A 374 -15.86 2.28 10.59
N TRP A 375 -15.97 2.08 9.29
CA TRP A 375 -16.72 0.97 8.70
C TRP A 375 -16.20 -0.40 9.18
N VAL A 376 -14.88 -0.59 9.18
CA VAL A 376 -14.25 -1.82 9.66
C VAL A 376 -14.53 -2.03 11.15
N ALA A 377 -14.41 -0.99 11.96
CA ALA A 377 -14.72 -1.06 13.39
C ALA A 377 -16.19 -1.45 13.65
N GLU A 378 -17.14 -0.86 12.91
CA GLU A 378 -18.56 -1.23 12.99
C GLU A 378 -18.78 -2.71 12.68
N VAL A 379 -18.16 -3.21 11.61
CA VAL A 379 -18.37 -4.59 11.12
C VAL A 379 -17.66 -5.62 12.00
N LEU A 380 -16.46 -5.34 12.47
CA LEU A 380 -15.66 -6.27 13.27
C LEU A 380 -15.88 -6.12 14.79
N GLY A 381 -16.76 -5.24 15.23
CA GLY A 381 -17.05 -5.03 16.65
C GLY A 381 -15.95 -4.26 17.39
N GLY A 382 -15.31 -3.33 16.71
CA GLY A 382 -14.48 -2.29 17.29
C GLY A 382 -15.34 -1.15 17.88
N ARG A 383 -14.73 0.04 18.05
CA ARG A 383 -15.41 1.23 18.55
C ARG A 383 -15.33 2.38 17.58
N THR A 384 -16.36 3.19 17.50
CA THR A 384 -16.41 4.43 16.69
C THR A 384 -16.47 5.70 17.54
N ALA A 385 -16.44 5.56 18.87
CA ALA A 385 -16.42 6.66 19.83
C ALA A 385 -15.22 6.54 20.77
N ALA A 386 -14.76 7.67 21.29
CA ALA A 386 -13.70 7.68 22.30
C ALA A 386 -14.15 6.92 23.57
N VAL A 387 -13.21 6.23 24.19
CA VAL A 387 -13.42 5.68 25.56
C VAL A 387 -13.18 6.82 26.53
N ASN A 388 -14.23 7.17 27.30
CA ASN A 388 -14.12 8.17 28.38
C ASN A 388 -13.34 7.59 29.56
#